data_69a861262458ef2f77a4d470c7f56d54
#
_entry.id   69a861262458ef2f77a4d470c7f56d54
#
_cell.length_a   1.000
_cell.length_b   1.000
_cell.length_c   1.000
_cell.angle_alpha   90.00
_cell.angle_beta   90.00
_cell.angle_gamma   90.00
#
_symmetry.space_group_name_H-M   'P 1'
#
loop_
_entity.id
_entity.type
_entity.pdbx_description
1 polymer ?
#
loop_
_entity_poly.entity_id
_entity_poly.type
_entity_poly.pdbx_seq_one_letter_code
_entity_poly.pdbx_strand_id
1 'polypeptide(L)'
;MTVNSVWLWGGGTRPAVPGRHFSAIWSDEPLACALGAGADLPAAPLPTDPGHWLRSLDAALPANAHPLIVLGQLAGAAQYGDIARWREEASALNRNWFGPLLAALRRRHVARVALVVPGDRGCERFEFSPGNLLRFWRPAKPLSAYAPEQV
;
A
#
# COMPACT_ATOMS: atom_id res chain seq x y z
N MET A 1 -20.12 10.72 31.02
CA MET A 1 -19.42 11.18 29.80
C MET A 1 -20.35 12.09 29.06
N THR A 2 -20.02 13.39 28.90
CA THR A 2 -20.90 14.39 28.26
C THR A 2 -20.46 14.51 26.80
N VAL A 3 -21.38 14.29 25.86
CA VAL A 3 -21.11 14.47 24.42
C VAL A 3 -21.39 15.94 24.09
N ASN A 4 -20.36 16.70 23.69
CA ASN A 4 -20.48 18.13 23.42
C ASN A 4 -20.95 18.44 22.00
N SER A 5 -20.67 17.57 21.05
CA SER A 5 -21.07 17.72 19.65
C SER A 5 -21.15 16.38 18.93
N VAL A 6 -22.02 16.31 17.95
CA VAL A 6 -22.15 15.17 17.03
C VAL A 6 -22.01 15.69 15.61
N TRP A 7 -21.11 15.09 14.86
CA TRP A 7 -20.90 15.41 13.45
C TRP A 7 -21.44 14.25 12.61
N LEU A 8 -22.37 14.55 11.72
CA LEU A 8 -22.92 13.56 10.78
C LEU A 8 -22.21 13.69 9.44
N TRP A 9 -21.56 12.61 9.03
CA TRP A 9 -20.85 12.50 7.77
C TRP A 9 -21.52 11.48 6.86
N GLY A 10 -21.39 11.64 5.54
CA GLY A 10 -21.80 10.62 4.58
C GLY A 10 -23.27 10.66 4.17
N GLY A 11 -23.92 11.80 4.29
CA GLY A 11 -25.22 12.02 3.63
C GLY A 11 -25.05 11.97 2.11
N GLY A 12 -25.81 11.10 1.43
CA GLY A 12 -25.77 10.98 -0.03
C GLY A 12 -26.02 9.56 -0.53
N THR A 13 -26.05 9.40 -1.85
CA THR A 13 -26.13 8.09 -2.49
C THR A 13 -24.74 7.47 -2.62
N ARG A 14 -24.66 6.15 -2.40
CA ARG A 14 -23.42 5.39 -2.61
C ARG A 14 -22.98 5.53 -4.08
N PRO A 15 -21.78 6.06 -4.37
CA PRO A 15 -21.30 6.13 -5.73
C PRO A 15 -21.04 4.71 -6.27
N ALA A 16 -21.32 4.49 -7.57
CA ALA A 16 -20.87 3.28 -8.23
C ALA A 16 -19.35 3.29 -8.31
N VAL A 17 -18.70 2.22 -7.81
CA VAL A 17 -17.26 2.05 -7.97
C VAL A 17 -16.99 1.50 -9.36
N PRO A 18 -16.34 2.25 -10.26
CA PRO A 18 -16.13 1.80 -11.63
C PRO A 18 -15.07 0.70 -11.68
N GLY A 19 -15.46 -0.44 -12.20
CA GLY A 19 -14.57 -1.51 -12.65
C GLY A 19 -13.82 -2.28 -11.54
N ARG A 20 -13.57 -3.54 -11.78
CA ARG A 20 -12.74 -4.40 -10.92
C ARG A 20 -11.30 -4.34 -11.43
N HIS A 21 -10.52 -3.35 -10.98
CA HIS A 21 -9.09 -3.27 -11.30
C HIS A 21 -8.24 -4.18 -10.41
N PHE A 22 -8.78 -4.60 -9.27
CA PHE A 22 -8.11 -5.45 -8.30
C PHE A 22 -8.89 -6.75 -8.08
N SER A 23 -8.18 -7.80 -7.66
CA SER A 23 -8.79 -9.10 -7.36
C SER A 23 -9.18 -9.26 -5.89
N ALA A 24 -8.51 -8.55 -4.99
CA ALA A 24 -8.76 -8.54 -3.55
C ALA A 24 -8.07 -7.33 -2.92
N ILE A 25 -8.45 -6.98 -1.68
CA ILE A 25 -7.85 -5.90 -0.90
C ILE A 25 -7.39 -6.42 0.45
N TRP A 26 -6.16 -6.09 0.85
CA TRP A 26 -5.63 -6.26 2.21
C TRP A 26 -5.34 -4.90 2.80
N SER A 27 -6.05 -4.57 3.88
CA SER A 27 -5.93 -3.25 4.51
C SER A 27 -6.50 -3.26 5.92
N ASP A 28 -5.89 -2.47 6.81
CA ASP A 28 -6.48 -2.09 8.10
C ASP A 28 -7.18 -0.72 8.02
N GLU A 29 -7.16 -0.07 6.84
CA GLU A 29 -7.80 1.22 6.59
C GLU A 29 -9.30 1.05 6.30
N PRO A 30 -10.21 1.61 7.13
CA PRO A 30 -11.64 1.44 6.96
C PRO A 30 -12.17 1.90 5.60
N LEU A 31 -11.62 2.99 5.06
CA LEU A 31 -12.03 3.52 3.76
C LEU A 31 -11.69 2.56 2.62
N ALA A 32 -10.50 1.96 2.63
CA ALA A 32 -10.09 0.98 1.63
C ALA A 32 -10.99 -0.26 1.67
N CYS A 33 -11.29 -0.75 2.87
CA CYS A 33 -12.21 -1.87 3.07
C CYS A 33 -13.63 -1.55 2.59
N ALA A 34 -14.14 -0.36 2.89
CA ALA A 34 -15.46 0.09 2.45
C ALA A 34 -15.56 0.23 0.93
N LEU A 35 -14.53 0.78 0.28
CA LEU A 35 -14.45 0.86 -1.18
C LEU A 35 -14.36 -0.53 -1.82
N GLY A 36 -13.59 -1.44 -1.23
CA GLY A 36 -13.52 -2.83 -1.66
C GLY A 36 -14.87 -3.53 -1.61
N ALA A 37 -15.56 -3.42 -0.49
CA ALA A 37 -16.93 -3.93 -0.34
C ALA A 37 -17.89 -3.27 -1.35
N GLY A 38 -17.67 -1.99 -1.67
CA GLY A 38 -18.42 -1.26 -2.69
C GLY A 38 -18.23 -1.78 -4.11
N ALA A 39 -17.08 -2.38 -4.38
CA ALA A 39 -16.72 -2.98 -5.66
C ALA A 39 -16.91 -4.50 -5.70
N ASP A 40 -17.54 -5.09 -4.69
CA ASP A 40 -17.67 -6.56 -4.50
C ASP A 40 -16.31 -7.29 -4.53
N LEU A 41 -15.28 -6.66 -3.98
CA LEU A 41 -13.96 -7.26 -3.84
C LEU A 41 -13.81 -7.93 -2.48
N PRO A 42 -13.20 -9.12 -2.40
CA PRO A 42 -12.78 -9.70 -1.14
C PRO A 42 -11.85 -8.74 -0.39
N ALA A 43 -12.15 -8.46 0.86
CA ALA A 43 -11.34 -7.61 1.72
C ALA A 43 -10.92 -8.38 2.98
N ALA A 44 -9.66 -8.25 3.36
CA ALA A 44 -9.10 -8.87 4.56
C ALA A 44 -8.15 -7.88 5.28
N PRO A 45 -7.94 -8.04 6.59
CA PRO A 45 -6.94 -7.26 7.31
C PRO A 45 -5.54 -7.53 6.80
N LEU A 46 -4.60 -6.63 7.07
CA LEU A 46 -3.20 -6.84 6.75
C LEU A 46 -2.66 -8.08 7.47
N PRO A 47 -1.91 -8.95 6.78
CA PRO A 47 -1.35 -10.15 7.39
C PRO A 47 -0.29 -9.77 8.45
N THR A 48 -0.28 -10.48 9.56
CA THR A 48 0.69 -10.31 10.64
C THR A 48 2.11 -10.76 10.24
N ASP A 49 2.21 -11.71 9.32
CA ASP A 49 3.46 -12.14 8.68
C ASP A 49 3.37 -11.95 7.15
N PRO A 50 3.75 -10.76 6.63
CA PRO A 50 3.74 -10.49 5.21
C PRO A 50 4.62 -11.43 4.39
N GLY A 51 5.74 -11.87 4.97
CA GLY A 51 6.66 -12.79 4.29
C GLY A 51 6.04 -14.17 4.09
N HIS A 52 5.35 -14.71 5.09
CA HIS A 52 4.62 -15.96 4.96
C HIS A 52 3.44 -15.80 3.98
N TRP A 53 2.68 -14.75 4.12
CA TRP A 53 1.54 -14.45 3.24
C TRP A 53 1.96 -14.36 1.76
N LEU A 54 3.07 -13.65 1.44
CA LEU A 54 3.59 -13.56 0.08
C LEU A 54 3.97 -14.92 -0.52
N ARG A 55 4.46 -15.84 0.31
CA ARG A 55 4.76 -17.21 -0.14
C ARG A 55 3.52 -18.07 -0.37
N SER A 56 2.42 -17.73 0.29
CA SER A 56 1.15 -18.45 0.16
C SER A 56 0.25 -17.90 -0.96
N LEU A 57 0.59 -16.77 -1.57
CA LEU A 57 -0.23 -16.13 -2.62
C LEU A 57 -0.47 -17.03 -3.83
N ASP A 58 0.53 -17.81 -4.25
CA ASP A 58 0.40 -18.71 -5.40
C ASP A 58 -0.69 -19.76 -5.21
N ALA A 59 -0.95 -20.17 -3.95
CA ALA A 59 -2.00 -21.12 -3.62
C ALA A 59 -3.39 -20.45 -3.44
N ALA A 60 -3.40 -19.15 -3.14
CA ALA A 60 -4.61 -18.43 -2.75
C ALA A 60 -5.21 -17.57 -3.87
N LEU A 61 -4.43 -17.21 -4.87
CA LEU A 61 -4.83 -16.29 -5.94
C LEU A 61 -4.59 -16.87 -7.33
N PRO A 62 -5.45 -16.55 -8.32
CA PRO A 62 -5.21 -16.89 -9.73
C PRO A 62 -3.89 -16.30 -10.24
N ALA A 63 -3.26 -16.93 -11.23
CA ALA A 63 -1.97 -16.50 -11.81
C ALA A 63 -1.95 -15.05 -12.36
N ASN A 64 -3.12 -14.51 -12.70
CA ASN A 64 -3.30 -13.14 -13.17
C ASN A 64 -3.94 -12.22 -12.11
N ALA A 65 -3.91 -12.60 -10.85
CA ALA A 65 -4.49 -11.78 -9.79
C ALA A 65 -3.72 -10.47 -9.58
N HIS A 66 -4.46 -9.42 -9.31
CA HIS A 66 -3.94 -8.08 -8.99
C HIS A 66 -4.43 -7.67 -7.59
N PRO A 67 -3.82 -8.18 -6.51
CA PRO A 67 -4.18 -7.78 -5.16
C PRO A 67 -3.75 -6.34 -4.88
N LEU A 68 -4.59 -5.60 -4.14
CA LEU A 68 -4.26 -4.29 -3.58
C LEU A 68 -3.90 -4.45 -2.12
N ILE A 69 -2.76 -3.90 -1.73
CA ILE A 69 -2.32 -3.83 -0.34
C ILE A 69 -2.22 -2.36 0.03
N VAL A 70 -2.94 -1.94 1.06
CA VAL A 70 -2.93 -0.55 1.53
C VAL A 70 -2.19 -0.48 2.85
N LEU A 71 -1.05 0.20 2.86
CA LEU A 71 -0.15 0.35 4.01
C LEU A 71 -0.29 1.77 4.56
N GLY A 72 -1.14 1.97 5.57
CA GLY A 72 -1.47 3.27 6.16
C GLY A 72 -0.58 3.69 7.35
N GLN A 73 0.38 2.87 7.77
CA GLN A 73 1.11 3.06 9.03
C GLN A 73 1.86 4.39 9.13
N LEU A 74 2.34 4.93 8.00
CA LEU A 74 3.08 6.20 7.99
C LEU A 74 2.20 7.44 8.11
N ALA A 75 0.91 7.33 7.77
CA ALA A 75 0.03 8.49 7.65
C ALA A 75 -0.13 9.26 8.97
N GLY A 76 -0.35 8.57 10.08
CA GLY A 76 -0.53 9.19 11.39
C GLY A 76 0.73 9.94 11.85
N ALA A 77 1.90 9.33 11.76
CA ALA A 77 3.16 9.96 12.14
C ALA A 77 3.48 11.18 11.24
N ALA A 78 3.20 11.08 9.94
CA ALA A 78 3.37 12.20 9.01
C ALA A 78 2.42 13.36 9.34
N GLN A 79 1.14 13.06 9.60
CA GLN A 79 0.13 14.07 9.91
C GLN A 79 0.45 14.89 11.18
N TYR A 80 1.01 14.24 12.18
CA TYR A 80 1.37 14.90 13.44
C TYR A 80 2.81 15.40 13.49
N GLY A 81 3.59 15.27 12.42
CA GLY A 81 4.99 15.71 12.35
C GLY A 81 5.93 14.93 13.28
N ASP A 82 5.54 13.71 13.70
CA ASP A 82 6.35 12.84 14.53
C ASP A 82 7.40 12.11 13.70
N ILE A 83 8.54 12.78 13.50
CA ILE A 83 9.65 12.28 12.67
C ILE A 83 10.27 10.99 13.26
N ALA A 84 10.34 10.88 14.59
CA ALA A 84 10.93 9.70 15.23
C ALA A 84 10.08 8.47 14.95
N ARG A 85 8.79 8.56 15.22
CA ARG A 85 7.83 7.51 14.93
C ARG A 85 7.76 7.19 13.44
N TRP A 86 7.78 8.22 12.57
CA TRP A 86 7.78 8.00 11.12
C TRP A 86 8.98 7.16 10.65
N ARG A 87 10.18 7.42 11.21
CA ARG A 87 11.39 6.64 10.89
C ARG A 87 11.30 5.19 11.37
N GLU A 88 10.74 4.96 12.54
CA GLU A 88 10.52 3.62 13.08
C GLU A 88 9.55 2.82 12.20
N GLU A 89 8.41 3.41 11.86
CA GLU A 89 7.40 2.80 11.00
C GLU A 89 7.92 2.56 9.58
N ALA A 90 8.66 3.51 9.00
CA ALA A 90 9.31 3.33 7.69
C ALA A 90 10.33 2.18 7.70
N SER A 91 11.11 2.07 8.79
CA SER A 91 12.04 0.95 8.97
C SER A 91 11.30 -0.38 9.14
N ALA A 92 10.17 -0.40 9.84
CA ALA A 92 9.32 -1.56 9.99
C ALA A 92 8.70 -1.98 8.64
N LEU A 93 8.18 -1.05 7.86
CA LEU A 93 7.68 -1.30 6.51
C LEU A 93 8.75 -1.89 5.60
N ASN A 94 9.97 -1.35 5.67
CA ASN A 94 11.08 -1.87 4.88
C ASN A 94 11.40 -3.32 5.23
N ARG A 95 11.48 -3.66 6.52
CA ARG A 95 11.76 -5.01 6.98
C ARG A 95 10.64 -5.99 6.68
N ASN A 96 9.39 -5.59 6.97
CA ASN A 96 8.27 -6.51 6.99
C ASN A 96 7.58 -6.64 5.62
N TRP A 97 7.62 -5.59 4.79
CA TRP A 97 6.95 -5.56 3.49
C TRP A 97 7.91 -5.47 2.32
N PHE A 98 8.74 -4.43 2.23
CA PHE A 98 9.55 -4.20 1.03
C PHE A 98 10.65 -5.24 0.85
N GLY A 99 11.30 -5.66 1.93
CA GLY A 99 12.28 -6.75 1.89
C GLY A 99 11.70 -8.06 1.35
N PRO A 100 10.62 -8.60 1.96
CA PRO A 100 9.91 -9.77 1.45
C PRO A 100 9.38 -9.62 0.02
N LEU A 101 8.81 -8.47 -0.35
CA LEU A 101 8.35 -8.19 -1.72
C LEU A 101 9.48 -8.26 -2.74
N LEU A 102 10.63 -7.65 -2.44
CA LEU A 102 11.82 -7.73 -3.29
C LEU A 102 12.34 -9.16 -3.41
N ALA A 103 12.31 -9.93 -2.33
CA ALA A 103 12.68 -11.35 -2.36
C ALA A 103 11.72 -12.17 -3.23
N ALA A 104 10.40 -11.91 -3.15
CA ALA A 104 9.38 -12.55 -3.98
C ALA A 104 9.57 -12.20 -5.47
N LEU A 105 9.87 -10.94 -5.79
CA LEU A 105 10.21 -10.51 -7.17
C LEU A 105 11.46 -11.22 -7.70
N ARG A 106 12.54 -11.31 -6.89
CA ARG A 106 13.78 -12.00 -7.29
C ARG A 106 13.55 -13.48 -7.57
N ARG A 107 12.69 -14.12 -6.78
CA ARG A 107 12.32 -15.54 -6.95
C ARG A 107 11.24 -15.75 -8.01
N ARG A 108 10.74 -14.70 -8.63
CA ARG A 108 9.66 -14.72 -9.62
C ARG A 108 8.32 -15.27 -9.10
N HIS A 109 8.11 -15.29 -7.78
CA HIS A 109 6.81 -15.58 -7.18
C HIS A 109 5.82 -14.43 -7.43
N VAL A 110 6.32 -13.21 -7.61
CA VAL A 110 5.56 -12.04 -8.01
C VAL A 110 6.15 -11.52 -9.31
N ALA A 111 5.32 -11.36 -10.34
CA ALA A 111 5.76 -10.93 -11.66
C ALA A 111 6.03 -9.41 -11.71
N ARG A 112 5.24 -8.63 -10.98
CA ARG A 112 5.32 -7.16 -10.96
C ARG A 112 4.77 -6.62 -9.65
N VAL A 113 5.37 -5.54 -9.17
CA VAL A 113 4.85 -4.72 -8.06
C VAL A 113 4.72 -3.29 -8.55
N ALA A 114 3.54 -2.69 -8.35
CA ALA A 114 3.33 -1.27 -8.49
C ALA A 114 3.18 -0.66 -7.09
N LEU A 115 4.07 0.26 -6.73
CA LEU A 115 3.99 1.06 -5.53
C LEU A 115 3.41 2.42 -5.89
N VAL A 116 2.30 2.78 -5.26
CA VAL A 116 1.68 4.10 -5.38
C VAL A 116 1.84 4.82 -4.05
N VAL A 117 2.47 5.97 -4.08
CA VAL A 117 2.71 6.80 -2.90
C VAL A 117 1.91 8.08 -3.07
N PRO A 118 0.78 8.23 -2.37
CA PRO A 118 0.01 9.46 -2.41
C PRO A 118 0.73 10.56 -1.64
N GLY A 119 0.65 11.78 -2.14
CA GLY A 119 1.14 12.99 -1.51
C GLY A 119 0.15 14.14 -1.73
N ASP A 120 0.41 15.29 -1.13
CA ASP A 120 -0.51 16.45 -1.13
C ASP A 120 -0.77 17.02 -2.54
N ARG A 121 0.17 16.88 -3.46
CA ARG A 121 0.10 17.42 -4.82
C ARG A 121 -0.16 16.38 -5.91
N GLY A 122 -0.39 15.13 -5.52
CA GLY A 122 -0.59 14.02 -6.46
C GLY A 122 -0.08 12.70 -5.91
N CYS A 123 0.15 11.74 -6.79
CA CYS A 123 0.71 10.46 -6.39
C CYS A 123 1.89 10.07 -7.29
N GLU A 124 2.94 9.56 -6.69
CA GLU A 124 4.07 8.94 -7.39
C GLU A 124 3.80 7.46 -7.59
N ARG A 125 4.09 6.95 -8.78
CA ARG A 125 3.95 5.54 -9.12
C ARG A 125 5.28 4.95 -9.54
N PHE A 126 5.67 3.88 -8.85
CA PHE A 126 6.89 3.12 -9.13
C PHE A 126 6.52 1.70 -9.55
N GLU A 127 7.08 1.23 -10.64
CA GLU A 127 6.88 -0.15 -11.10
C GLU A 127 8.17 -0.95 -10.99
N PHE A 128 8.06 -2.14 -10.42
CA PHE A 128 9.16 -3.07 -10.22
C PHE A 128 8.85 -4.41 -10.89
N SER A 129 9.85 -4.95 -11.56
CA SER A 129 9.82 -6.29 -12.13
C SER A 129 11.18 -6.97 -11.90
N PRO A 130 11.28 -8.29 -12.05
CA PRO A 130 12.57 -8.98 -11.94
C PRO A 130 13.66 -8.40 -12.83
N GLY A 131 13.31 -7.96 -14.05
CA GLY A 131 14.26 -7.31 -14.98
C GLY A 131 14.78 -5.97 -14.48
N ASN A 132 13.98 -5.21 -13.72
CA ASN A 132 14.41 -3.94 -13.16
C ASN A 132 15.45 -4.13 -12.04
N LEU A 133 15.36 -5.23 -11.30
CA LEU A 133 16.30 -5.55 -10.23
C LEU A 133 17.70 -5.93 -10.74
N LEU A 134 17.83 -6.29 -12.00
CA LEU A 134 19.13 -6.59 -12.63
C LEU A 134 19.88 -5.32 -13.05
N ARG A 135 19.28 -4.15 -12.95
CA ARG A 135 19.89 -2.87 -13.37
C ARG A 135 20.82 -2.30 -12.28
N PHE A 136 21.81 -3.07 -11.86
CA PHE A 136 22.77 -2.70 -10.82
C PHE A 136 23.60 -1.44 -11.13
N TRP A 137 23.67 -1.03 -12.40
CA TRP A 137 24.36 0.19 -12.86
C TRP A 137 23.58 1.48 -12.58
N ARG A 138 22.33 1.40 -12.15
CA ARG A 138 21.58 2.59 -11.74
C ARG A 138 21.95 2.97 -10.32
N PRO A 139 22.49 4.17 -10.08
CA PRO A 139 22.77 4.61 -8.72
C PRO A 139 21.48 4.74 -7.92
N ALA A 140 21.55 4.38 -6.64
CA ALA A 140 20.47 4.67 -5.71
C ALA A 140 20.31 6.18 -5.58
N LYS A 141 19.09 6.66 -5.71
CA LYS A 141 18.78 8.07 -5.49
C LYS A 141 18.36 8.26 -4.02
N PRO A 142 18.77 9.35 -3.37
CA PRO A 142 18.28 9.67 -2.02
C PRO A 142 16.77 9.99 -2.07
N LEU A 143 16.07 9.79 -0.94
CA LEU A 143 14.64 10.09 -0.85
C LEU A 143 14.32 11.56 -1.19
N SER A 144 15.23 12.48 -0.88
CA SER A 144 15.10 13.89 -1.23
C SER A 144 14.98 14.15 -2.74
N ALA A 145 15.50 13.26 -3.58
CA ALA A 145 15.36 13.38 -5.04
C ALA A 145 13.93 13.11 -5.55
N TYR A 146 13.07 12.58 -4.68
CA TYR A 146 11.64 12.35 -4.95
C TYR A 146 10.73 13.31 -4.18
N ALA A 147 11.31 14.17 -3.33
CA ALA A 147 10.55 15.24 -2.70
C ALA A 147 10.15 16.27 -3.77
N PRO A 148 8.88 16.76 -3.77
CA PRO A 148 8.49 17.85 -4.64
C PRO A 148 9.37 19.07 -4.30
N GLU A 149 9.86 19.76 -5.33
CA GLU A 149 10.58 21.01 -5.15
C GLU A 149 9.72 21.96 -4.31
N GLN A 150 10.28 22.42 -3.19
CA GLN A 150 9.65 23.46 -2.39
C GLN A 150 9.74 24.76 -3.20
N VAL A 151 8.60 25.19 -3.73
CA VAL A 151 8.43 26.51 -4.32
C VAL A 151 8.08 27.50 -3.23
#